data_6c2270f9c6f97c9064999d75ef7e3752
#
_entry.id   6c2270f9c6f97c9064999d75ef7e3752
#
_cell.length_a   1.000
_cell.length_b   1.000
_cell.length_c   1.000
_cell.angle_alpha   90.00
_cell.angle_beta   90.00
_cell.angle_gamma   90.00
#
_symmetry.space_group_name_H-M   'P 1'
#
loop_
_entity.id
_entity.type
_entity.pdbx_description
1 polymer ?
#
loop_
_entity_poly.entity_id
_entity_poly.type
_entity_poly.pdbx_seq_one_letter_code
_entity_poly.pdbx_strand_id
1 'polypeptide(L)'
;MKIMKILKKAGGGLLVIIGIFFFVSALKMIFVDNPKTKAALKDAVYVDAADTIDPENDGKTVIVCGTFELTEPAHDDELGLDFDSIRISSSKQTMKLTKSSSKKKEAMTDDEKKYGVLEWNSSFSSMPVSGQGKIGNYALSQDFIDDIMLTKTW
;
A
#
# COMPACT_ATOMS: atom_id res chain seq x y z
N MET A 1 -10.97 29.43 34.03
CA MET A 1 -11.69 29.90 32.84
C MET A 1 -10.82 30.50 31.72
N LYS A 2 -9.67 31.14 31.99
CA LYS A 2 -8.73 31.68 30.98
C LYS A 2 -8.03 30.60 30.15
N ILE A 3 -7.56 29.49 30.75
CA ILE A 3 -6.79 28.41 30.10
C ILE A 3 -7.61 27.72 29.00
N MET A 4 -8.89 27.47 29.25
CA MET A 4 -9.79 26.83 28.26
C MET A 4 -10.09 27.70 27.02
N LYS A 5 -10.02 29.02 27.17
CA LYS A 5 -10.12 29.97 26.03
C LYS A 5 -8.83 29.97 25.18
N ILE A 6 -7.69 29.81 25.82
CA ILE A 6 -6.38 29.72 25.12
C ILE A 6 -6.27 28.41 24.34
N LEU A 7 -6.67 27.28 24.95
CA LEU A 7 -6.70 25.98 24.25
C LEU A 7 -7.64 25.98 23.03
N LYS A 8 -8.82 26.61 23.13
CA LYS A 8 -9.74 26.73 21.99
C LYS A 8 -9.17 27.59 20.87
N LYS A 9 -8.44 28.67 21.19
CA LYS A 9 -7.77 29.50 20.19
C LYS A 9 -6.57 28.77 19.53
N ALA A 10 -5.79 28.03 20.32
CA ALA A 10 -4.67 27.26 19.81
C ALA A 10 -5.13 26.09 18.90
N GLY A 11 -6.22 25.42 19.28
CA GLY A 11 -6.82 24.36 18.45
C GLY A 11 -7.36 24.89 17.12
N GLY A 12 -7.98 26.07 17.12
CA GLY A 12 -8.43 26.73 15.87
C GLY A 12 -7.28 27.08 14.93
N GLY A 13 -6.18 27.60 15.48
CA GLY A 13 -4.99 27.92 14.69
C GLY A 13 -4.35 26.68 14.04
N LEU A 14 -4.27 25.56 14.78
CA LEU A 14 -3.75 24.30 14.25
C LEU A 14 -4.61 23.77 13.10
N LEU A 15 -5.92 23.82 13.23
CA LEU A 15 -6.85 23.37 12.18
C LEU A 15 -6.72 24.21 10.91
N VAL A 16 -6.49 25.51 11.03
CA VAL A 16 -6.26 26.39 9.89
C VAL A 16 -4.96 26.02 9.15
N ILE A 17 -3.89 25.74 9.89
CA ILE A 17 -2.59 25.33 9.29
C ILE A 17 -2.75 24.00 8.54
N ILE A 18 -3.45 23.01 9.15
CA ILE A 18 -3.74 21.72 8.51
C ILE A 18 -4.59 21.95 7.26
N GLY A 19 -5.60 22.79 7.32
CA GLY A 19 -6.46 23.12 6.17
C GLY A 19 -5.68 23.74 5.01
N ILE A 20 -4.77 24.68 5.30
CA ILE A 20 -3.90 25.29 4.30
C ILE A 20 -2.97 24.23 3.67
N PHE A 21 -2.40 23.32 4.48
CA PHE A 21 -1.54 22.25 3.97
C PHE A 21 -2.29 21.33 3.00
N PHE A 22 -3.50 20.89 3.35
CA PHE A 22 -4.32 20.08 2.45
C PHE A 22 -4.72 20.83 1.18
N PHE A 23 -5.05 22.12 1.31
CA PHE A 23 -5.41 22.95 0.16
C PHE A 23 -4.23 23.09 -0.82
N VAL A 24 -3.03 23.39 -0.32
CA VAL A 24 -1.82 23.46 -1.16
C VAL A 24 -1.50 22.13 -1.80
N SER A 25 -1.65 21.02 -1.07
CA SER A 25 -1.46 19.67 -1.60
C SER A 25 -2.46 19.33 -2.72
N ALA A 26 -3.73 19.72 -2.55
CA ALA A 26 -4.75 19.54 -3.57
C ALA A 26 -4.47 20.37 -4.83
N LEU A 27 -4.04 21.63 -4.67
CA LEU A 27 -3.61 22.47 -5.80
C LEU A 27 -2.42 21.85 -6.55
N LYS A 28 -1.43 21.33 -5.83
CA LYS A 28 -0.30 20.64 -6.45
C LYS A 28 -0.77 19.45 -7.28
N MET A 29 -1.66 18.62 -6.72
CA MET A 29 -2.21 17.46 -7.42
C MET A 29 -2.95 17.86 -8.70
N ILE A 30 -3.76 18.92 -8.67
CA ILE A 30 -4.55 19.38 -9.81
C ILE A 30 -3.68 20.03 -10.88
N PHE A 31 -2.77 20.91 -10.51
CA PHE A 31 -2.05 21.76 -11.46
C PHE A 31 -0.66 21.24 -11.85
N VAL A 32 -0.07 20.35 -11.07
CA VAL A 32 1.29 19.83 -11.32
C VAL A 32 1.24 18.35 -11.70
N ASP A 33 0.62 17.52 -10.89
CA ASP A 33 0.70 16.05 -11.07
C ASP A 33 -0.23 15.56 -12.20
N ASN A 34 -1.48 16.03 -12.26
CA ASN A 34 -2.42 15.68 -13.33
C ASN A 34 -1.96 16.06 -14.75
N PRO A 35 -1.43 17.28 -14.98
CA PRO A 35 -0.92 17.65 -16.30
C PRO A 35 0.27 16.81 -16.74
N LYS A 36 1.17 16.44 -15.82
CA LYS A 36 2.31 15.55 -16.12
C LYS A 36 1.86 14.18 -16.57
N THR A 37 0.92 13.58 -15.85
CA THR A 37 0.35 12.28 -16.22
C THR A 37 -0.37 12.34 -17.56
N LYS A 38 -1.15 13.40 -17.82
CA LYS A 38 -1.81 13.60 -19.11
C LYS A 38 -0.83 13.79 -20.26
N ALA A 39 0.28 14.52 -20.03
CA ALA A 39 1.32 14.71 -21.02
C ALA A 39 2.01 13.37 -21.34
N ALA A 40 2.39 12.60 -20.31
CA ALA A 40 3.00 11.28 -20.50
C ALA A 40 2.09 10.32 -21.29
N LEU A 41 0.79 10.32 -20.98
CA LEU A 41 -0.18 9.48 -21.69
C LEU A 41 -0.46 9.96 -23.12
N LYS A 42 -0.34 11.25 -23.40
CA LYS A 42 -0.55 11.80 -24.74
C LYS A 42 0.51 11.37 -25.72
N ASP A 43 1.75 11.25 -25.25
CA ASP A 43 2.91 10.86 -26.04
C ASP A 43 3.22 9.37 -25.92
N ALA A 44 2.36 8.59 -25.26
CA ALA A 44 2.52 7.16 -25.10
C ALA A 44 2.29 6.40 -26.41
N VAL A 45 3.15 5.42 -26.66
CA VAL A 45 3.02 4.50 -27.81
C VAL A 45 2.22 3.29 -27.36
N TYR A 46 1.16 2.98 -28.12
CA TYR A 46 0.38 1.76 -27.92
C TYR A 46 1.05 0.60 -28.66
N VAL A 47 1.33 -0.48 -27.94
CA VAL A 47 1.94 -1.69 -28.48
C VAL A 47 1.09 -2.90 -28.14
N ASP A 48 0.98 -3.84 -29.06
CA ASP A 48 0.37 -5.13 -28.78
C ASP A 48 1.34 -5.99 -28.00
N ALA A 49 0.84 -6.74 -27.03
CA ALA A 49 1.67 -7.62 -26.20
C ALA A 49 2.35 -8.75 -27.01
N ALA A 50 1.79 -9.13 -28.16
CA ALA A 50 2.32 -10.13 -29.07
C ALA A 50 3.40 -9.58 -30.02
N ASP A 51 3.50 -8.25 -30.13
CA ASP A 51 4.48 -7.62 -31.00
C ASP A 51 5.92 -7.85 -30.52
N THR A 52 6.85 -7.87 -31.47
CA THR A 52 8.27 -7.85 -31.16
C THR A 52 8.63 -6.54 -30.46
N ILE A 53 9.45 -6.63 -29.42
CA ILE A 53 9.93 -5.45 -28.71
C ILE A 53 10.71 -4.57 -29.70
N ASP A 54 10.21 -3.35 -29.92
CA ASP A 54 10.82 -2.39 -30.83
C ASP A 54 11.84 -1.51 -30.05
N PRO A 55 13.13 -1.56 -30.41
CA PRO A 55 14.16 -0.75 -29.79
C PRO A 55 13.91 0.77 -29.92
N GLU A 56 13.15 1.20 -30.94
CA GLU A 56 12.82 2.62 -31.10
C GLU A 56 11.91 3.16 -29.99
N ASN A 57 11.28 2.27 -29.22
CA ASN A 57 10.46 2.62 -28.07
C ASN A 57 11.25 2.73 -26.75
N ASP A 58 12.55 2.52 -26.79
CA ASP A 58 13.40 2.69 -25.61
C ASP A 58 13.37 4.13 -25.11
N GLY A 59 13.16 4.30 -23.79
CA GLY A 59 12.99 5.60 -23.14
C GLY A 59 11.63 6.29 -23.37
N LYS A 60 10.71 5.69 -24.12
CA LYS A 60 9.34 6.21 -24.30
C LYS A 60 8.36 5.57 -23.31
N THR A 61 7.28 6.28 -23.04
CA THR A 61 6.13 5.69 -22.33
C THR A 61 5.39 4.79 -23.30
N VAL A 62 5.29 3.50 -22.99
CA VAL A 62 4.51 2.54 -23.78
C VAL A 62 3.30 2.05 -22.99
N ILE A 63 2.21 1.80 -23.70
CA ILE A 63 1.00 1.18 -23.16
C ILE A 63 0.88 -0.20 -23.81
N VAL A 64 1.09 -1.24 -23.00
CA VAL A 64 1.00 -2.63 -23.46
C VAL A 64 -0.36 -3.18 -23.05
N CYS A 65 -1.08 -3.75 -24.02
CA CYS A 65 -2.35 -4.43 -23.79
C CYS A 65 -2.20 -5.92 -24.06
N GLY A 66 -2.52 -6.76 -23.08
CA GLY A 66 -2.44 -8.21 -23.24
C GLY A 66 -2.80 -8.96 -21.97
N THR A 67 -2.71 -10.28 -22.05
CA THR A 67 -2.94 -11.15 -20.90
C THR A 67 -1.68 -11.21 -20.04
N PHE A 68 -1.86 -11.01 -18.75
CA PHE A 68 -0.79 -11.21 -17.77
C PHE A 68 -0.50 -12.70 -17.58
N GLU A 69 0.78 -13.06 -17.60
CA GLU A 69 1.27 -14.39 -17.28
C GLU A 69 2.25 -14.31 -16.11
N LEU A 70 2.01 -15.14 -15.09
CA LEU A 70 2.95 -15.34 -14.00
C LEU A 70 4.06 -16.27 -14.50
N THR A 71 5.30 -15.79 -14.47
CA THR A 71 6.47 -16.58 -14.91
C THR A 71 7.18 -17.22 -13.73
N GLU A 72 7.13 -16.59 -12.57
CA GLU A 72 7.70 -17.08 -11.32
C GLU A 72 6.79 -16.67 -10.16
N PRO A 73 6.29 -17.64 -9.36
CA PRO A 73 5.41 -17.34 -8.22
C PRO A 73 6.17 -16.61 -7.12
N ALA A 74 5.46 -15.86 -6.30
CA ALA A 74 6.04 -15.25 -5.11
C ALA A 74 6.34 -16.33 -4.07
N HIS A 75 7.61 -16.44 -3.63
CA HIS A 75 8.07 -17.41 -2.66
C HIS A 75 8.26 -16.77 -1.29
N ASP A 76 7.60 -17.31 -0.26
CA ASP A 76 7.81 -16.88 1.13
C ASP A 76 8.83 -17.83 1.80
N ASP A 77 10.05 -17.35 2.00
CA ASP A 77 11.16 -18.10 2.61
C ASP A 77 10.86 -18.54 4.05
N GLU A 78 10.08 -17.76 4.82
CA GLU A 78 9.75 -18.09 6.21
C GLU A 78 8.78 -19.27 6.28
N LEU A 79 7.83 -19.34 5.35
CA LEU A 79 6.85 -20.41 5.27
C LEU A 79 7.32 -21.58 4.39
N GLY A 80 8.28 -21.34 3.51
CA GLY A 80 8.72 -22.30 2.49
C GLY A 80 7.62 -22.64 1.49
N LEU A 81 6.78 -21.66 1.13
CA LEU A 81 5.62 -21.83 0.27
C LEU A 81 5.69 -20.91 -0.95
N ASP A 82 5.28 -21.47 -2.08
CA ASP A 82 5.02 -20.70 -3.31
C ASP A 82 3.56 -20.30 -3.38
N PHE A 83 3.32 -19.05 -3.75
CA PHE A 83 2.00 -18.50 -3.92
C PHE A 83 1.78 -18.13 -5.39
N ASP A 84 0.71 -18.63 -5.98
CA ASP A 84 0.31 -18.33 -7.35
C ASP A 84 -0.16 -16.86 -7.46
N SER A 85 0.77 -15.96 -7.21
CA SER A 85 0.58 -14.51 -7.16
C SER A 85 1.88 -13.81 -7.52
N ILE A 86 1.77 -12.64 -8.17
CA ILE A 86 2.95 -11.83 -8.52
C ILE A 86 3.55 -11.15 -7.29
N ARG A 87 2.75 -10.90 -6.24
CA ARG A 87 3.21 -10.25 -5.02
C ARG A 87 2.34 -10.64 -3.84
N ILE A 88 2.98 -10.93 -2.72
CA ILE A 88 2.32 -11.22 -1.45
C ILE A 88 2.92 -10.38 -0.32
N SER A 89 2.17 -10.22 0.74
CA SER A 89 2.67 -9.70 2.02
C SER A 89 2.11 -10.56 3.13
N SER A 90 2.99 -11.06 3.99
CA SER A 90 2.62 -11.83 5.16
C SER A 90 2.71 -11.00 6.43
N SER A 91 1.88 -11.31 7.42
CA SER A 91 1.96 -10.72 8.74
C SER A 91 1.89 -11.80 9.81
N LYS A 92 2.85 -11.79 10.72
CA LYS A 92 2.88 -12.71 11.86
C LYS A 92 2.15 -12.08 13.03
N GLN A 93 1.18 -12.81 13.54
CA GLN A 93 0.45 -12.41 14.75
C GLN A 93 0.74 -13.39 15.88
N THR A 94 0.95 -12.87 17.07
CA THR A 94 1.10 -13.66 18.29
C THR A 94 0.00 -13.31 19.26
N MET A 95 -0.54 -14.34 19.91
CA MET A 95 -1.50 -14.13 20.98
C MET A 95 -0.76 -13.80 22.28
N LYS A 96 -1.05 -12.66 22.89
CA LYS A 96 -0.46 -12.20 24.14
C LYS A 96 -1.52 -11.92 25.17
N LEU A 97 -1.21 -12.25 26.43
CA LEU A 97 -2.01 -11.84 27.56
C LEU A 97 -1.68 -10.38 27.88
N THR A 98 -2.64 -9.49 27.80
CA THR A 98 -2.47 -8.07 28.07
C THR A 98 -3.44 -7.58 29.14
N LYS A 99 -2.96 -6.74 30.05
CA LYS A 99 -3.80 -6.04 31.05
C LYS A 99 -4.36 -4.73 30.48
N SER A 100 -3.77 -4.23 29.40
CA SER A 100 -4.22 -3.02 28.69
C SER A 100 -4.93 -3.40 27.39
N SER A 101 -6.12 -3.96 27.54
CA SER A 101 -6.95 -4.40 26.41
C SER A 101 -7.75 -3.24 25.84
N SER A 102 -8.06 -3.31 24.53
CA SER A 102 -9.06 -2.47 23.87
C SER A 102 -10.49 -2.76 24.32
N LYS A 103 -10.71 -3.91 24.97
CA LYS A 103 -12.00 -4.30 25.54
C LYS A 103 -12.38 -3.38 26.70
N LYS A 104 -13.58 -2.82 26.68
CA LYS A 104 -14.06 -1.98 27.78
C LYS A 104 -14.14 -2.78 29.07
N LYS A 105 -13.71 -2.20 30.21
CA LYS A 105 -13.68 -2.85 31.52
C LYS A 105 -15.02 -3.46 31.95
N GLU A 106 -16.12 -2.83 31.55
CA GLU A 106 -17.49 -3.31 31.86
C GLU A 106 -17.85 -4.60 31.10
N ALA A 107 -17.18 -4.86 29.97
CA ALA A 107 -17.38 -6.06 29.17
C ALA A 107 -16.40 -7.18 29.48
N MET A 108 -15.52 -7.00 30.49
CA MET A 108 -14.53 -8.00 30.89
C MET A 108 -15.12 -8.93 31.97
N THR A 109 -14.80 -10.21 31.85
CA THR A 109 -15.09 -11.19 32.93
C THR A 109 -14.15 -10.93 34.12
N ASP A 110 -14.46 -11.54 35.26
CA ASP A 110 -13.63 -11.35 36.47
C ASP A 110 -12.23 -11.96 36.29
N ASP A 111 -12.12 -13.06 35.54
CA ASP A 111 -10.84 -13.66 35.18
C ASP A 111 -10.03 -12.75 34.24
N GLU A 112 -10.66 -12.16 33.24
CA GLU A 112 -10.01 -11.18 32.35
C GLU A 112 -9.53 -9.93 33.10
N LYS A 113 -10.29 -9.45 34.10
CA LYS A 113 -9.87 -8.33 34.96
C LYS A 113 -8.66 -8.70 35.83
N LYS A 114 -8.61 -9.96 36.32
CA LYS A 114 -7.55 -10.44 37.21
C LYS A 114 -6.27 -10.79 36.47
N TYR A 115 -6.39 -11.54 35.38
CA TYR A 115 -5.25 -12.11 34.66
C TYR A 115 -4.88 -11.36 33.39
N GLY A 116 -5.85 -10.67 32.77
CA GLY A 116 -5.70 -9.98 31.49
C GLY A 116 -6.54 -10.65 30.40
N VAL A 117 -6.56 -10.04 29.22
CA VAL A 117 -7.25 -10.50 28.02
C VAL A 117 -6.25 -11.05 27.03
N LEU A 118 -6.56 -12.17 26.40
CA LEU A 118 -5.80 -12.67 25.26
C LEU A 118 -6.15 -11.87 24.03
N GLU A 119 -5.16 -11.20 23.47
CA GLU A 119 -5.31 -10.40 22.25
C GLU A 119 -4.26 -10.77 21.22
N TRP A 120 -4.69 -10.75 19.95
CA TRP A 120 -3.75 -10.85 18.83
C TRP A 120 -2.93 -9.57 18.73
N ASN A 121 -1.62 -9.73 18.75
CA ASN A 121 -0.70 -8.64 18.55
C ASN A 121 0.11 -8.89 17.28
N SER A 122 0.01 -7.96 16.34
CA SER A 122 0.86 -7.97 15.15
C SER A 122 2.27 -7.58 15.58
N SER A 123 3.10 -8.57 15.83
CA SER A 123 4.46 -8.34 16.32
C SER A 123 5.47 -8.14 15.20
N PHE A 124 5.11 -8.48 13.97
CA PHE A 124 5.98 -8.38 12.81
C PHE A 124 5.16 -8.32 11.51
N SER A 125 5.48 -7.38 10.64
CA SER A 125 5.05 -7.39 9.25
C SER A 125 6.27 -7.76 8.42
N SER A 126 6.21 -8.87 7.70
CA SER A 126 7.27 -9.21 6.75
C SER A 126 7.30 -8.20 5.60
N MET A 127 8.44 -8.04 4.98
CA MET A 127 8.51 -7.32 3.71
C MET A 127 7.68 -8.07 2.66
N PRO A 128 7.01 -7.35 1.76
CA PRO A 128 6.37 -8.00 0.62
C PRO A 128 7.38 -8.81 -0.16
N VAL A 129 6.96 -9.97 -0.62
CA VAL A 129 7.74 -10.82 -1.50
C VAL A 129 7.10 -10.80 -2.88
N SER A 130 7.92 -10.68 -3.91
CA SER A 130 7.47 -10.55 -5.29
C SER A 130 7.97 -11.72 -6.12
N GLY A 131 7.12 -12.20 -7.01
CA GLY A 131 7.47 -13.13 -8.09
C GLY A 131 7.85 -12.37 -9.36
N GLN A 132 7.75 -13.05 -10.50
CA GLN A 132 8.01 -12.49 -11.82
C GLN A 132 6.81 -12.69 -12.73
N GLY A 133 6.61 -11.76 -13.66
CA GLY A 133 5.51 -11.83 -14.60
C GLY A 133 5.76 -11.06 -15.88
N LYS A 134 4.96 -11.34 -16.89
CA LYS A 134 5.05 -10.71 -18.21
C LYS A 134 3.65 -10.45 -18.79
N ILE A 135 3.59 -9.55 -19.75
CA ILE A 135 2.42 -9.33 -20.60
C ILE A 135 2.87 -9.57 -22.04
N GLY A 136 2.51 -10.72 -22.59
CA GLY A 136 3.02 -11.17 -23.88
C GLY A 136 4.57 -11.28 -23.88
N ASN A 137 5.22 -10.50 -24.74
CA ASN A 137 6.68 -10.47 -24.86
C ASN A 137 7.38 -9.49 -23.90
N TYR A 138 6.59 -8.71 -23.10
CA TYR A 138 7.10 -7.68 -22.20
C TYR A 138 7.20 -8.20 -20.78
N ALA A 139 8.41 -8.43 -20.28
CA ALA A 139 8.65 -8.75 -18.88
C ALA A 139 8.43 -7.52 -18.00
N LEU A 140 7.81 -7.71 -16.85
CA LEU A 140 7.61 -6.63 -15.88
C LEU A 140 8.90 -6.40 -15.08
N SER A 141 9.28 -5.13 -14.90
CA SER A 141 10.40 -4.79 -14.04
C SER A 141 10.06 -5.01 -12.56
N GLN A 142 11.08 -5.28 -11.75
CA GLN A 142 10.91 -5.45 -10.31
C GLN A 142 10.29 -4.18 -9.67
N ASP A 143 10.77 -2.99 -10.05
CA ASP A 143 10.23 -1.73 -9.54
C ASP A 143 8.74 -1.59 -9.82
N PHE A 144 8.30 -1.99 -11.03
CA PHE A 144 6.88 -1.98 -11.38
C PHE A 144 6.07 -2.96 -10.52
N ILE A 145 6.59 -4.17 -10.30
CA ILE A 145 5.94 -5.19 -9.47
C ILE A 145 5.83 -4.72 -8.02
N ASP A 146 6.85 -4.07 -7.50
CA ASP A 146 6.89 -3.57 -6.14
C ASP A 146 5.92 -2.39 -5.90
N ASP A 147 5.59 -1.66 -6.95
CA ASP A 147 4.59 -0.59 -6.91
C ASP A 147 3.13 -1.11 -7.05
N ILE A 148 2.93 -2.39 -7.41
CA ILE A 148 1.57 -2.97 -7.48
C ILE A 148 0.94 -2.97 -6.10
N MET A 149 -0.21 -2.32 -5.97
CA MET A 149 -0.98 -2.29 -4.73
C MET A 149 -1.56 -3.68 -4.41
N LEU A 150 -1.35 -4.13 -3.19
CA LEU A 150 -1.98 -5.35 -2.69
C LEU A 150 -3.45 -5.06 -2.37
N THR A 151 -4.35 -5.63 -3.16
CA THR A 151 -5.78 -5.32 -3.08
C THR A 151 -6.61 -6.41 -2.40
N LYS A 152 -6.02 -7.56 -2.06
CA LYS A 152 -6.75 -8.70 -1.49
C LYS A 152 -6.06 -9.23 -0.24
N THR A 153 -6.82 -9.32 0.85
CA THR A 153 -6.48 -10.05 2.08
C THR A 153 -7.20 -11.40 2.09
N TRP A 154 -6.49 -12.43 2.47
CA TRP A 154 -7.02 -13.79 2.64
C TRP A 154 -7.27 -14.09 4.11
#